data_b9bdf17578e885af7f89cb8dc0591c29
#
_entry.id   b9bdf17578e885af7f89cb8dc0591c29
#
_cell.length_a   1.000
_cell.length_b   1.000
_cell.length_c   1.000
_cell.angle_alpha   90.00
_cell.angle_beta   90.00
_cell.angle_gamma   90.00
#
_symmetry.space_group_name_H-M   'P 1'
#
loop_
_entity.id
_entity.type
_entity.pdbx_description
1 polymer ?
#
loop_
_entity_poly.entity_id
_entity_poly.type
_entity_poly.pdbx_seq_one_letter_code
_entity_poly.pdbx_strand_id
1 'polypeptide(L)'
;MKIQLMLTTLAGITSCFAFGEGFDYSFNLLSDHSVASNSAQDDNQAHRLLFTTEWQWQMDDRWLVAGNLKAFRGDNGEGLTENLQGISNIDAEKFSKIYEMYVQYQFNAETRAKCGQVDANLEFAFVPVAGAFISPPLGITPTAIALPTYYDPALSCSVFYEPEQGFQWMGGVFAGRDHLDFAEQFYVVEGRYVTADTRWSYGFWHHNGDWEVLDQNRIKAISGWYLNYQRQLNDDWALFAVWSSLNDEVDITRQHHMLGVVRQFEPHQLGLMVSEVTQRYSTKDYLAEVYWQHQLQPDLALQPVLQWVNHGEIGLKNQWVWSLRLNWSF
;
A
#
# COMPACT_ATOMS: atom_id res chain seq x y z
N MET A 1 -26.62 17.34 -3.26
CA MET A 1 -25.53 17.34 -2.27
C MET A 1 -24.61 16.24 -2.75
N LYS A 2 -23.50 16.59 -3.41
CA LYS A 2 -22.59 15.63 -4.03
C LYS A 2 -21.78 14.98 -2.91
N ILE A 3 -22.05 13.71 -2.65
CA ILE A 3 -21.17 12.87 -1.82
C ILE A 3 -19.98 12.54 -2.73
N GLN A 4 -18.96 13.38 -2.66
CA GLN A 4 -17.64 12.97 -3.08
C GLN A 4 -17.26 11.86 -2.10
N LEU A 5 -17.08 10.64 -2.61
CA LEU A 5 -16.30 9.63 -1.91
C LEU A 5 -14.99 10.34 -1.57
N MET A 6 -14.86 10.77 -0.31
CA MET A 6 -13.60 11.34 0.13
C MET A 6 -12.58 10.23 -0.03
N LEU A 7 -11.86 10.27 -1.15
CA LEU A 7 -10.48 9.87 -1.19
C LEU A 7 -9.76 10.75 -0.16
N THR A 8 -9.95 10.44 1.11
CA THR A 8 -8.92 10.73 2.09
C THR A 8 -7.81 9.73 1.78
N THR A 9 -7.23 9.92 0.58
CA THR A 9 -5.80 9.78 0.49
C THR A 9 -5.24 10.37 1.76
N LEU A 10 -4.13 9.89 2.21
CA LEU A 10 -3.16 10.60 3.05
C LEU A 10 -2.83 12.00 2.43
N ALA A 11 -3.84 12.75 2.09
CA ALA A 11 -3.79 14.14 1.76
C ALA A 11 -3.85 14.86 3.10
N GLY A 12 -2.70 14.88 3.76
CA GLY A 12 -2.41 15.99 4.63
C GLY A 12 -2.81 17.23 3.86
N ILE A 13 -3.45 18.18 4.52
CA ILE A 13 -3.80 19.47 3.97
C ILE A 13 -2.52 20.06 3.40
N THR A 14 -2.39 19.99 2.09
CA THR A 14 -1.24 20.48 1.35
C THR A 14 -1.23 21.98 1.53
N SER A 15 -0.31 22.51 2.32
CA SER A 15 0.04 23.92 2.23
C SER A 15 0.81 24.10 0.92
N CYS A 16 0.07 24.29 -0.19
CA CYS A 16 0.66 24.56 -1.48
C CYS A 16 1.26 25.95 -1.45
N PHE A 17 2.57 26.02 -1.50
CA PHE A 17 3.25 27.24 -1.93
C PHE A 17 3.35 27.17 -3.45
N ALA A 18 2.59 27.99 -4.15
CA ALA A 18 2.65 28.07 -5.60
C ALA A 18 4.00 28.67 -6.04
N PHE A 19 4.83 27.87 -6.70
CA PHE A 19 6.01 28.33 -7.44
C PHE A 19 5.68 28.33 -8.92
N GLY A 20 5.18 29.45 -9.42
CA GLY A 20 4.73 29.59 -10.80
C GLY A 20 3.35 28.98 -11.06
N GLU A 21 2.73 29.34 -12.16
CA GLU A 21 1.44 28.79 -12.56
C GLU A 21 1.59 27.25 -12.80
N GLY A 22 0.79 26.43 -12.11
CA GLY A 22 0.71 24.98 -12.30
C GLY A 22 1.74 24.11 -11.57
N PHE A 23 2.58 24.66 -10.66
CA PHE A 23 3.52 23.88 -9.86
C PHE A 23 3.08 23.82 -8.40
N ASP A 24 2.91 22.59 -7.87
CA ASP A 24 2.55 22.32 -6.48
C ASP A 24 3.61 21.41 -5.84
N TYR A 25 3.82 21.55 -4.53
CA TYR A 25 4.66 20.65 -3.75
C TYR A 25 4.16 20.49 -2.33
N SER A 26 4.53 19.38 -1.70
CA SER A 26 4.22 19.08 -0.30
C SER A 26 5.33 18.29 0.36
N PHE A 27 5.33 18.30 1.68
CA PHE A 27 6.23 17.51 2.51
C PHE A 27 5.40 16.68 3.48
N ASN A 28 5.87 15.47 3.74
CA ASN A 28 5.27 14.60 4.73
C ASN A 28 6.35 13.89 5.56
N LEU A 29 6.12 13.78 6.86
CA LEU A 29 6.94 13.05 7.80
C LEU A 29 6.08 12.02 8.52
N LEU A 30 6.38 10.74 8.32
CA LEU A 30 5.83 9.63 9.10
C LEU A 30 6.88 9.14 10.08
N SER A 31 6.49 8.97 11.35
CA SER A 31 7.33 8.37 12.38
C SER A 31 6.56 7.28 13.10
N ASP A 32 7.12 6.06 13.13
CA ASP A 32 6.59 4.94 13.88
C ASP A 32 7.55 4.54 14.99
N HIS A 33 7.03 4.39 16.19
CA HIS A 33 7.69 3.71 17.29
C HIS A 33 6.90 2.47 17.67
N SER A 34 7.51 1.29 17.58
CA SER A 34 6.86 0.01 17.87
C SER A 34 7.59 -0.74 18.97
N VAL A 35 6.84 -1.40 19.84
CA VAL A 35 7.36 -2.29 20.89
C VAL A 35 6.60 -3.60 20.84
N ALA A 36 7.32 -4.73 20.67
CA ALA A 36 6.74 -6.07 20.62
C ALA A 36 6.93 -6.83 21.93
N SER A 37 5.90 -7.55 22.37
CA SER A 37 6.01 -8.52 23.45
C SER A 37 6.63 -9.82 22.94
N ASN A 38 7.47 -10.48 23.73
CA ASN A 38 8.07 -11.77 23.39
C ASN A 38 8.81 -11.79 22.04
N SER A 39 9.47 -10.68 21.67
CA SER A 39 10.33 -10.66 20.49
C SER A 39 11.39 -11.75 20.56
N ALA A 40 11.70 -12.38 19.42
CA ALA A 40 12.81 -13.30 19.30
C ALA A 40 14.16 -12.57 19.25
N GLN A 41 14.14 -11.27 18.96
CA GLN A 41 15.33 -10.41 18.95
C GLN A 41 15.66 -9.91 20.36
N ASP A 42 16.94 -9.63 20.60
CA ASP A 42 17.42 -9.02 21.84
C ASP A 42 16.82 -7.61 22.05
N ASP A 43 16.56 -6.89 20.95
CA ASP A 43 15.84 -5.62 20.95
C ASP A 43 14.39 -5.88 20.54
N ASN A 44 13.44 -5.48 21.41
CA ASN A 44 12.01 -5.66 21.21
C ASN A 44 11.30 -4.39 20.70
N GLN A 45 12.05 -3.42 20.20
CA GLN A 45 11.54 -2.14 19.71
C GLN A 45 12.13 -1.75 18.36
N ALA A 46 11.41 -0.93 17.61
CA ALA A 46 11.88 -0.33 16.37
C ALA A 46 11.38 1.10 16.23
N HIS A 47 12.27 1.97 15.79
CA HIS A 47 11.99 3.36 15.44
C HIS A 47 12.15 3.57 13.95
N ARG A 48 11.15 4.13 13.31
CA ARG A 48 11.11 4.37 11.87
C ARG A 48 10.80 5.82 11.58
N LEU A 49 11.44 6.37 10.58
CA LEU A 49 11.22 7.72 10.11
C LEU A 49 11.23 7.73 8.59
N LEU A 50 10.11 8.07 7.99
CA LEU A 50 9.97 8.24 6.53
C LEU A 50 9.66 9.70 6.23
N PHE A 51 10.56 10.34 5.50
CA PHE A 51 10.36 11.66 4.94
C PHE A 51 10.00 11.53 3.46
N THR A 52 8.97 12.25 3.02
CA THR A 52 8.53 12.31 1.62
C THR A 52 8.41 13.76 1.20
N THR A 53 8.94 14.10 0.02
CA THR A 53 8.69 15.36 -0.67
C THR A 53 7.98 15.03 -1.97
N GLU A 54 6.81 15.59 -2.19
CA GLU A 54 6.05 15.40 -3.42
C GLU A 54 6.02 16.70 -4.21
N TRP A 55 6.01 16.60 -5.52
CA TRP A 55 5.86 17.74 -6.42
C TRP A 55 5.09 17.32 -7.67
N GLN A 56 4.36 18.26 -8.23
CA GLN A 56 3.69 18.11 -9.51
C GLN A 56 3.71 19.41 -10.29
N TRP A 57 3.79 19.30 -11.59
CA TRP A 57 3.73 20.40 -12.52
C TRP A 57 2.71 20.11 -13.61
N GLN A 58 1.58 20.84 -13.59
CA GLN A 58 0.58 20.84 -14.64
C GLN A 58 1.08 21.74 -15.77
N MET A 59 1.58 21.14 -16.85
CA MET A 59 2.13 21.89 -18.00
C MET A 59 1.03 22.54 -18.85
N ASP A 60 -0.07 21.81 -19.04
CA ASP A 60 -1.29 22.22 -19.72
C ASP A 60 -2.48 21.35 -19.31
N ASP A 61 -3.64 21.45 -19.93
CA ASP A 61 -4.84 20.68 -19.61
C ASP A 61 -4.66 19.16 -19.79
N ARG A 62 -3.60 18.71 -20.43
CA ARG A 62 -3.36 17.29 -20.76
C ARG A 62 -2.11 16.72 -20.16
N TRP A 63 -1.06 17.50 -19.95
CA TRP A 63 0.24 17.04 -19.53
C TRP A 63 0.53 17.39 -18.07
N LEU A 64 0.81 16.35 -17.28
CA LEU A 64 1.28 16.46 -15.91
C LEU A 64 2.66 15.78 -15.81
N VAL A 65 3.61 16.45 -15.17
CA VAL A 65 4.88 15.85 -14.73
C VAL A 65 4.88 15.86 -13.21
N ALA A 66 5.17 14.73 -12.59
CA ALA A 66 5.16 14.64 -11.13
C ALA A 66 6.23 13.68 -10.63
N GLY A 67 6.55 13.80 -9.36
CA GLY A 67 7.47 12.90 -8.71
C GLY A 67 7.53 13.11 -7.21
N ASN A 68 8.28 12.24 -6.55
CA ASN A 68 8.57 12.38 -5.13
C ASN A 68 9.97 11.88 -4.78
N LEU A 69 10.49 12.44 -3.70
CA LEU A 69 11.70 11.98 -3.04
C LEU A 69 11.28 11.32 -1.73
N LYS A 70 11.83 10.13 -1.44
CA LYS A 70 11.64 9.51 -0.13
C LYS A 70 12.99 9.23 0.52
N ALA A 71 13.05 9.40 1.84
CA ALA A 71 14.18 9.04 2.67
C ALA A 71 13.69 8.31 3.91
N PHE A 72 14.16 7.08 4.10
CA PHE A 72 13.89 6.28 5.28
C PHE A 72 15.13 6.24 6.19
N ARG A 73 14.89 6.38 7.48
CA ARG A 73 15.89 6.27 8.55
C ARG A 73 15.29 5.50 9.72
N GLY A 74 16.14 4.85 10.48
CA GLY A 74 15.74 4.08 11.66
C GLY A 74 15.98 2.59 11.48
N ASP A 75 15.15 1.80 12.14
CA ASP A 75 15.27 0.36 12.22
C ASP A 75 14.29 -0.30 11.22
N ASN A 76 14.73 -1.37 10.56
CA ASN A 76 13.80 -2.27 9.89
C ASN A 76 13.12 -3.15 10.95
N GLY A 77 11.79 -3.01 11.09
CA GLY A 77 11.02 -3.71 12.11
C GLY A 77 10.54 -5.10 11.72
N GLU A 78 10.87 -5.59 10.53
CA GLU A 78 10.43 -6.91 10.04
C GLU A 78 10.78 -8.05 11.01
N GLY A 79 11.93 -7.99 11.67
CA GLY A 79 12.38 -8.99 12.62
C GLY A 79 11.70 -8.95 14.00
N LEU A 80 10.86 -7.96 14.31
CA LEU A 80 10.22 -7.88 15.63
C LEU A 80 9.22 -9.01 15.88
N THR A 81 8.56 -9.50 14.84
CA THR A 81 7.46 -10.47 14.98
C THR A 81 7.62 -11.73 14.15
N GLU A 82 8.59 -11.83 13.25
CA GLU A 82 8.72 -12.97 12.32
C GLU A 82 7.44 -13.30 11.54
N ASN A 83 6.52 -12.31 11.39
CA ASN A 83 5.24 -12.45 10.72
C ASN A 83 5.39 -12.18 9.22
N LEU A 84 4.74 -12.97 8.40
CA LEU A 84 4.71 -12.80 6.94
C LEU A 84 4.00 -11.53 6.47
N GLN A 85 3.21 -10.91 7.33
CA GLN A 85 2.39 -9.74 6.96
C GLN A 85 3.06 -8.40 7.27
N GLY A 86 4.15 -8.40 8.06
CA GLY A 86 4.76 -7.17 8.55
C GLY A 86 3.90 -6.45 9.59
N ILE A 87 4.47 -5.48 10.28
CA ILE A 87 3.81 -4.70 11.33
C ILE A 87 3.77 -3.20 11.03
N SER A 88 4.55 -2.73 10.06
CA SER A 88 4.53 -1.35 9.60
C SER A 88 4.73 -1.27 8.08
N ASN A 89 3.87 -0.51 7.41
CA ASN A 89 3.94 -0.27 5.98
C ASN A 89 5.07 0.69 5.56
N ILE A 90 5.87 1.16 6.51
CA ILE A 90 7.08 1.94 6.23
C ILE A 90 8.38 1.20 6.60
N ASP A 91 8.29 -0.10 6.93
CA ASP A 91 9.48 -0.93 7.12
C ASP A 91 10.33 -0.98 5.84
N ALA A 92 11.61 -0.71 5.97
CA ALA A 92 12.57 -0.73 4.87
C ALA A 92 14.01 -0.73 5.38
N GLU A 93 14.95 -1.06 4.51
CA GLU A 93 16.37 -0.70 4.68
C GLU A 93 16.55 0.81 4.54
N LYS A 94 17.62 1.37 5.12
CA LYS A 94 17.90 2.82 5.04
C LYS A 94 18.16 3.26 3.61
N PHE A 95 17.35 4.18 3.10
CA PHE A 95 17.50 4.72 1.75
C PHE A 95 17.25 6.23 1.68
N SER A 96 17.69 6.84 0.59
CA SER A 96 17.28 8.18 0.11
C SER A 96 17.34 8.14 -1.40
N LYS A 97 16.20 8.35 -2.07
CA LYS A 97 16.12 8.25 -3.53
C LYS A 97 14.97 9.08 -4.11
N ILE A 98 15.08 9.36 -5.40
CA ILE A 98 13.90 9.68 -6.20
C ILE A 98 13.05 8.41 -6.20
N TYR A 99 11.90 8.49 -5.56
CA TYR A 99 11.04 7.33 -5.39
C TYR A 99 10.11 7.17 -6.58
N GLU A 100 9.42 8.24 -6.98
CA GLU A 100 8.67 8.27 -8.23
C GLU A 100 9.08 9.47 -9.08
N MET A 101 9.03 9.28 -10.40
CA MET A 101 9.16 10.34 -11.39
C MET A 101 8.47 9.89 -12.67
N TYR A 102 7.38 10.58 -13.05
CA TYR A 102 6.57 10.17 -14.17
C TYR A 102 5.97 11.35 -14.95
N VAL A 103 5.55 11.04 -16.15
CA VAL A 103 4.71 11.91 -16.97
C VAL A 103 3.34 11.25 -17.16
N GLN A 104 2.29 12.04 -17.07
CA GLN A 104 0.93 11.61 -17.35
C GLN A 104 0.33 12.44 -18.49
N TYR A 105 -0.38 11.74 -19.38
CA TYR A 105 -1.13 12.35 -20.46
C TYR A 105 -2.62 12.05 -20.33
N GLN A 106 -3.45 13.07 -20.33
CA GLN A 106 -4.90 12.97 -20.29
C GLN A 106 -5.48 13.02 -21.71
N PHE A 107 -6.01 11.91 -22.19
CA PHE A 107 -6.64 11.82 -23.51
C PHE A 107 -8.00 12.51 -23.54
N ASN A 108 -8.79 12.28 -22.48
CA ASN A 108 -10.11 12.86 -22.23
C ASN A 108 -10.43 12.78 -20.73
N ALA A 109 -11.62 13.18 -20.31
CA ALA A 109 -12.02 13.22 -18.89
C ALA A 109 -11.91 11.87 -18.16
N GLU A 110 -11.96 10.75 -18.89
CA GLU A 110 -12.02 9.39 -18.32
C GLU A 110 -10.76 8.55 -18.61
N THR A 111 -9.90 9.00 -19.54
CA THR A 111 -8.79 8.16 -20.03
C THR A 111 -7.46 8.89 -19.90
N ARG A 112 -6.51 8.25 -19.20
CA ARG A 112 -5.15 8.72 -19.03
C ARG A 112 -4.11 7.63 -19.26
N ALA A 113 -2.91 8.03 -19.61
CA ALA A 113 -1.71 7.20 -19.56
C ALA A 113 -0.67 7.80 -18.63
N LYS A 114 0.09 6.95 -17.94
CA LYS A 114 1.14 7.32 -16.99
C LYS A 114 2.38 6.50 -17.28
N CYS A 115 3.52 7.13 -17.56
CA CYS A 115 4.80 6.46 -17.82
C CYS A 115 5.90 7.09 -16.98
N GLY A 116 6.79 6.26 -16.44
CA GLY A 116 7.92 6.67 -15.62
C GLY A 116 8.21 5.66 -14.51
N GLN A 117 8.99 6.06 -13.54
CA GLN A 117 9.20 5.28 -12.33
C GLN A 117 8.01 5.49 -11.39
N VAL A 118 7.25 4.42 -11.14
CA VAL A 118 5.96 4.46 -10.45
C VAL A 118 5.85 3.33 -9.43
N ASP A 119 5.27 3.63 -8.28
CA ASP A 119 4.79 2.65 -7.32
C ASP A 119 3.48 2.04 -7.83
N ALA A 120 3.50 0.76 -8.20
CA ALA A 120 2.34 0.09 -8.75
C ALA A 120 1.16 0.03 -7.77
N ASN A 121 1.43 -0.03 -6.46
CA ASN A 121 0.38 -0.11 -5.45
C ASN A 121 -0.41 1.18 -5.25
N LEU A 122 0.10 2.32 -5.68
CA LEU A 122 -0.67 3.56 -5.67
C LEU A 122 -1.77 3.58 -6.74
N GLU A 123 -1.65 2.73 -7.76
CA GLU A 123 -2.59 2.63 -8.88
C GLU A 123 -3.40 1.32 -8.85
N PHE A 124 -2.73 0.17 -8.61
CA PHE A 124 -3.31 -1.17 -8.65
C PHE A 124 -3.40 -1.77 -7.25
N ALA A 125 -4.33 -2.71 -7.04
CA ALA A 125 -4.56 -3.39 -5.77
C ALA A 125 -4.86 -2.46 -4.57
N PHE A 126 -5.14 -1.20 -4.83
CA PHE A 126 -5.28 -0.15 -3.83
C PHE A 126 -6.63 -0.20 -3.09
N VAL A 127 -6.58 -0.13 -1.74
CA VAL A 127 -7.75 -0.19 -0.85
C VAL A 127 -7.82 1.09 -0.01
N PRO A 128 -8.36 2.20 -0.54
CA PRO A 128 -8.40 3.49 0.14
C PRO A 128 -8.95 3.47 1.57
N VAL A 129 -10.01 2.68 1.83
CA VAL A 129 -10.62 2.56 3.17
C VAL A 129 -9.63 2.01 4.20
N ALA A 130 -8.66 1.18 3.77
CA ALA A 130 -7.63 0.61 4.64
C ALA A 130 -6.41 1.54 4.87
N GLY A 131 -6.44 2.76 4.34
CA GLY A 131 -5.28 3.65 4.26
C GLY A 131 -4.61 4.05 5.56
N ALA A 132 -5.34 4.00 6.68
CA ALA A 132 -4.80 4.36 7.98
C ALA A 132 -4.24 3.17 8.79
N PHE A 133 -4.48 1.93 8.37
CA PHE A 133 -3.82 0.78 9.01
C PHE A 133 -2.31 0.82 8.74
N ILE A 134 -1.52 0.50 9.78
CA ILE A 134 -0.06 0.54 9.67
C ILE A 134 0.56 -0.80 9.27
N SER A 135 -0.07 -1.92 9.58
CA SER A 135 0.34 -3.20 8.99
C SER A 135 0.14 -3.15 7.48
N PRO A 136 0.97 -3.84 6.69
CA PRO A 136 0.99 -3.66 5.25
C PRO A 136 -0.20 -4.32 4.55
N PRO A 137 -1.30 -3.70 4.43
CA PRO A 137 -2.28 -4.05 3.43
C PRO A 137 -2.92 -2.85 2.76
N LEU A 138 -2.23 -1.77 2.63
CA LEU A 138 -2.61 -0.77 1.67
C LEU A 138 -2.44 -1.35 0.27
N GLY A 139 -3.32 -2.32 -0.09
CA GLY A 139 -3.28 -3.00 -1.35
C GLY A 139 -2.11 -3.95 -1.58
N ILE A 140 -1.08 -3.95 -0.73
CA ILE A 140 -0.01 -4.95 -0.79
C ILE A 140 -0.50 -6.17 -0.04
N THR A 141 -0.96 -7.15 -0.78
CA THR A 141 -1.24 -8.44 -0.16
C THR A 141 0.04 -9.25 -0.08
N PRO A 142 0.24 -10.08 0.95
CA PRO A 142 1.39 -10.97 1.01
C PRO A 142 1.52 -11.95 -0.16
N THR A 143 0.53 -12.00 -1.03
CA THR A 143 0.51 -12.81 -2.26
C THR A 143 0.88 -12.03 -3.51
N ALA A 144 1.03 -10.71 -3.45
CA ALA A 144 1.46 -9.86 -4.58
C ALA A 144 2.97 -9.58 -4.53
N ILE A 145 3.76 -10.63 -4.29
CA ILE A 145 5.21 -10.57 -4.01
C ILE A 145 6.06 -9.95 -5.11
N ALA A 146 5.54 -9.91 -6.34
CA ALA A 146 6.24 -9.34 -7.49
C ALA A 146 5.79 -7.91 -7.82
N LEU A 147 4.84 -7.35 -7.07
CA LEU A 147 4.33 -6.01 -7.32
C LEU A 147 5.42 -4.97 -7.03
N PRO A 148 5.85 -4.16 -8.03
CA PRO A 148 6.80 -3.09 -7.79
C PRO A 148 6.16 -1.99 -6.92
N THR A 149 6.53 -1.92 -5.66
CA THR A 149 5.92 -1.03 -4.66
C THR A 149 6.95 -0.55 -3.63
N TYR A 150 6.48 0.06 -2.56
CA TYR A 150 7.36 0.51 -1.48
C TYR A 150 8.23 -0.67 -0.98
N TYR A 151 9.53 -0.51 -0.94
CA TYR A 151 10.30 0.71 -1.15
C TYR A 151 10.99 0.79 -2.53
N ASP A 152 10.67 -0.10 -3.47
CA ASP A 152 11.30 -0.21 -4.79
C ASP A 152 10.28 -0.08 -5.93
N PRO A 153 9.88 1.16 -6.31
CA PRO A 153 9.08 1.44 -7.47
C PRO A 153 9.87 1.14 -8.76
N ALA A 154 9.17 0.84 -9.87
CA ALA A 154 9.80 0.46 -11.12
C ALA A 154 9.42 1.37 -12.29
N LEU A 155 10.27 1.38 -13.33
CA LEU A 155 9.91 1.95 -14.62
C LEU A 155 8.68 1.26 -15.18
N SER A 156 7.73 2.02 -15.68
CA SER A 156 6.46 1.49 -16.15
C SER A 156 5.79 2.37 -17.19
N CYS A 157 4.83 1.77 -17.89
CA CYS A 157 3.79 2.50 -18.61
C CYS A 157 2.44 1.83 -18.32
N SER A 158 1.45 2.64 -17.98
CA SER A 158 0.10 2.19 -17.62
C SER A 158 -0.94 3.05 -18.32
N VAL A 159 -2.11 2.45 -18.60
CA VAL A 159 -3.27 3.12 -19.18
C VAL A 159 -4.47 2.88 -18.28
N PHE A 160 -5.27 3.92 -18.11
CA PHE A 160 -6.43 3.94 -17.23
C PHE A 160 -7.65 4.45 -17.97
N TYR A 161 -8.77 3.74 -17.83
CA TYR A 161 -10.10 4.20 -18.18
C TYR A 161 -10.94 4.23 -16.91
N GLU A 162 -11.23 5.44 -16.42
CA GLU A 162 -11.79 5.67 -15.09
C GLU A 162 -12.97 6.65 -15.13
N PRO A 163 -14.15 6.24 -15.69
CA PRO A 163 -15.36 7.03 -15.53
C PRO A 163 -15.72 7.17 -14.04
N GLU A 164 -16.42 8.26 -13.68
CA GLU A 164 -16.78 8.57 -12.29
C GLU A 164 -17.55 7.43 -11.63
N GLN A 165 -18.37 6.72 -12.38
CA GLN A 165 -19.13 5.55 -11.91
C GLN A 165 -19.22 4.49 -13.01
N GLY A 166 -19.48 3.24 -12.60
CA GLY A 166 -19.58 2.11 -13.49
C GLY A 166 -18.30 1.32 -13.60
N PHE A 167 -18.05 0.75 -14.76
CA PHE A 167 -16.87 -0.07 -15.01
C PHE A 167 -15.66 0.79 -15.37
N GLN A 168 -14.59 0.58 -14.66
CA GLN A 168 -13.26 1.13 -14.90
C GLN A 168 -12.30 0.00 -15.31
N TRP A 169 -11.33 0.31 -16.14
CA TRP A 169 -10.30 -0.63 -16.58
C TRP A 169 -8.94 0.01 -16.56
N MET A 170 -7.95 -0.73 -16.09
CA MET A 170 -6.58 -0.27 -16.09
C MET A 170 -5.63 -1.43 -16.34
N GLY A 171 -4.48 -1.11 -16.92
CA GLY A 171 -3.43 -2.07 -17.14
C GLY A 171 -2.08 -1.40 -17.23
N GLY A 172 -1.04 -2.10 -16.79
CA GLY A 172 0.32 -1.61 -16.78
C GLY A 172 1.35 -2.70 -17.02
N VAL A 173 2.48 -2.27 -17.57
CA VAL A 173 3.71 -3.03 -17.67
C VAL A 173 4.79 -2.30 -16.89
N PHE A 174 5.49 -3.04 -16.04
CA PHE A 174 6.55 -2.54 -15.17
C PHE A 174 7.83 -3.33 -15.44
N ALA A 175 8.99 -2.70 -15.27
CA ALA A 175 10.24 -3.41 -15.16
C ALA A 175 10.18 -4.43 -14.00
N GLY A 176 10.87 -5.55 -14.17
CA GLY A 176 10.89 -6.61 -13.18
C GLY A 176 11.87 -6.35 -12.04
N ARG A 177 12.68 -7.33 -11.70
CA ARG A 177 13.64 -7.25 -10.56
C ARG A 177 14.67 -6.13 -10.67
N ASP A 178 15.18 -5.89 -11.86
CA ASP A 178 15.94 -4.68 -12.14
C ASP A 178 14.96 -3.57 -12.50
N HIS A 179 14.52 -2.81 -11.51
CA HIS A 179 13.44 -1.83 -11.58
C HIS A 179 13.62 -0.74 -12.67
N LEU A 180 14.76 -0.72 -13.34
CA LEU A 180 15.10 0.21 -14.43
C LEU A 180 15.24 -0.49 -15.80
N ASP A 181 15.15 -1.83 -15.87
CA ASP A 181 15.30 -2.64 -17.08
C ASP A 181 14.06 -3.52 -17.31
N PHE A 182 13.59 -3.57 -18.56
CA PHE A 182 12.49 -4.42 -19.02
C PHE A 182 12.95 -5.80 -19.52
N ALA A 183 14.14 -6.27 -19.15
CA ALA A 183 14.57 -7.64 -19.43
C ALA A 183 13.63 -8.67 -18.78
N GLU A 184 13.21 -8.41 -17.56
CA GLU A 184 12.09 -9.05 -16.89
C GLU A 184 10.95 -8.04 -16.74
N GLN A 185 9.70 -8.52 -16.73
CA GLN A 185 8.53 -7.64 -16.73
C GLN A 185 7.48 -8.14 -15.75
N PHE A 186 6.85 -7.18 -15.10
CA PHE A 186 5.64 -7.38 -14.34
C PHE A 186 4.46 -6.75 -15.09
N TYR A 187 3.41 -7.53 -15.29
CA TYR A 187 2.17 -7.11 -15.93
C TYR A 187 1.05 -7.12 -14.92
N VAL A 188 0.18 -6.12 -14.98
CA VAL A 188 -1.03 -6.08 -14.17
C VAL A 188 -2.20 -5.57 -14.99
N VAL A 189 -3.36 -6.17 -14.78
CA VAL A 189 -4.65 -5.70 -15.31
C VAL A 189 -5.65 -5.71 -14.17
N GLU A 190 -6.38 -4.62 -14.01
CA GLU A 190 -7.43 -4.48 -13.00
C GLU A 190 -8.71 -3.97 -13.62
N GLY A 191 -9.83 -4.62 -13.30
CA GLY A 191 -11.18 -4.14 -13.54
C GLY A 191 -11.80 -3.67 -12.23
N ARG A 192 -12.50 -2.53 -12.27
CA ARG A 192 -13.24 -1.99 -11.12
C ARG A 192 -14.70 -1.78 -11.47
N TYR A 193 -15.54 -1.90 -10.47
CA TYR A 193 -16.93 -1.45 -10.54
C TYR A 193 -17.16 -0.47 -9.38
N VAL A 194 -17.46 0.78 -9.72
CA VAL A 194 -17.57 1.89 -8.78
C VAL A 194 -18.99 2.45 -8.81
N THR A 195 -19.57 2.60 -7.63
CA THR A 195 -20.82 3.33 -7.38
C THR A 195 -20.56 4.44 -6.36
N ALA A 196 -21.59 5.17 -5.97
CA ALA A 196 -21.46 6.25 -4.99
C ALA A 196 -20.93 5.76 -3.61
N ASP A 197 -21.23 4.52 -3.24
CA ASP A 197 -20.92 3.95 -1.92
C ASP A 197 -20.10 2.67 -1.96
N THR A 198 -19.87 2.09 -3.15
CA THR A 198 -19.26 0.77 -3.26
C THR A 198 -18.19 0.75 -4.34
N ARG A 199 -17.08 0.07 -4.07
CA ARG A 199 -16.03 -0.22 -5.05
C ARG A 199 -15.64 -1.70 -4.95
N TRP A 200 -15.71 -2.38 -6.07
CA TRP A 200 -15.13 -3.68 -6.31
C TRP A 200 -13.91 -3.53 -7.20
N SER A 201 -12.82 -4.23 -6.90
CA SER A 201 -11.65 -4.29 -7.78
C SER A 201 -11.21 -5.74 -7.91
N TYR A 202 -11.02 -6.20 -9.13
CA TYR A 202 -10.46 -7.51 -9.43
C TYR A 202 -9.24 -7.33 -10.31
N GLY A 203 -8.10 -7.80 -9.85
CA GLY A 203 -6.84 -7.72 -10.57
C GLY A 203 -6.19 -9.08 -10.78
N PHE A 204 -5.49 -9.18 -11.90
CA PHE A 204 -4.60 -10.28 -12.22
C PHE A 204 -3.22 -9.70 -12.53
N TRP A 205 -2.18 -10.36 -12.05
CA TRP A 205 -0.81 -9.97 -12.30
C TRP A 205 0.05 -11.17 -12.73
N HIS A 206 1.13 -10.89 -13.45
CA HIS A 206 2.08 -11.86 -13.95
C HIS A 206 3.48 -11.27 -13.99
N HIS A 207 4.47 -11.99 -13.47
CA HIS A 207 5.90 -11.66 -13.61
C HIS A 207 6.59 -12.76 -14.41
N ASN A 208 7.32 -12.40 -15.46
CA ASN A 208 7.93 -13.33 -16.39
C ASN A 208 9.40 -13.70 -16.07
N GLY A 209 9.95 -13.16 -14.99
CA GLY A 209 11.32 -13.43 -14.59
C GLY A 209 11.48 -14.74 -13.78
N ASP A 210 12.73 -15.09 -13.53
CA ASP A 210 13.08 -16.28 -12.76
C ASP A 210 12.88 -16.04 -11.26
N TRP A 211 12.16 -16.96 -10.59
CA TRP A 211 11.96 -16.95 -9.15
C TRP A 211 12.59 -18.19 -8.50
N GLU A 212 13.25 -18.00 -7.36
CA GLU A 212 13.78 -19.10 -6.57
C GLU A 212 12.67 -19.69 -5.70
N VAL A 213 12.53 -20.99 -5.76
CA VAL A 213 11.65 -21.76 -4.87
C VAL A 213 12.44 -22.23 -3.67
N LEU A 214 11.80 -22.39 -2.51
CA LEU A 214 12.41 -22.83 -1.26
C LEU A 214 13.28 -24.10 -1.34
N ASP A 215 13.10 -24.94 -2.36
CA ASP A 215 13.85 -26.19 -2.57
C ASP A 215 14.95 -26.09 -3.65
N GLN A 216 15.49 -24.88 -3.89
CA GLN A 216 16.53 -24.61 -4.91
C GLN A 216 16.07 -24.83 -6.37
N ASN A 217 14.80 -25.04 -6.61
CA ASN A 217 14.25 -25.06 -7.96
C ASN A 217 13.98 -23.62 -8.43
N ARG A 218 14.11 -23.38 -9.75
CA ARG A 218 13.75 -22.11 -10.38
C ARG A 218 12.46 -22.26 -11.15
N ILE A 219 11.54 -21.33 -10.95
CA ILE A 219 10.33 -21.17 -11.76
C ILE A 219 10.51 -19.93 -12.63
N LYS A 220 10.19 -20.05 -13.91
CA LYS A 220 10.43 -18.98 -14.89
C LYS A 220 9.35 -17.90 -14.91
N ALA A 221 8.29 -18.04 -14.17
CA ALA A 221 7.23 -17.06 -14.11
C ALA A 221 6.36 -17.31 -12.90
N ILE A 222 5.78 -16.26 -12.35
CA ILE A 222 4.78 -16.34 -11.30
C ILE A 222 3.58 -15.46 -11.62
N SER A 223 2.43 -15.83 -11.11
CA SER A 223 1.19 -15.09 -11.31
C SER A 223 0.28 -15.18 -10.10
N GLY A 224 -0.59 -14.21 -9.97
CA GLY A 224 -1.57 -14.15 -8.91
C GLY A 224 -2.76 -13.28 -9.26
N TRP A 225 -3.71 -13.27 -8.36
CA TRP A 225 -4.90 -12.45 -8.50
C TRP A 225 -5.33 -11.89 -7.15
N TYR A 226 -6.11 -10.83 -7.18
CA TYR A 226 -6.74 -10.24 -5.99
C TYR A 226 -8.15 -9.77 -6.28
N LEU A 227 -8.97 -9.74 -5.24
CA LEU A 227 -10.31 -9.18 -5.21
C LEU A 227 -10.42 -8.27 -4.00
N ASN A 228 -10.71 -6.99 -4.22
CA ASN A 228 -10.93 -6.02 -3.16
C ASN A 228 -12.38 -5.54 -3.20
N TYR A 229 -12.97 -5.41 -2.03
CA TYR A 229 -14.29 -4.85 -1.82
C TYR A 229 -14.22 -3.73 -0.79
N GLN A 230 -14.87 -2.61 -1.08
CA GLN A 230 -14.99 -1.49 -0.16
C GLN A 230 -16.41 -0.94 -0.23
N ARG A 231 -16.96 -0.58 0.91
CA ARG A 231 -18.30 0.01 0.97
C ARG A 231 -18.39 1.06 2.08
N GLN A 232 -18.90 2.25 1.70
CA GLN A 232 -19.39 3.25 2.64
C GLN A 232 -20.79 2.83 3.11
N LEU A 233 -20.95 2.56 4.39
CA LEU A 233 -22.24 2.13 4.97
C LEU A 233 -23.13 3.33 5.29
N ASN A 234 -22.53 4.42 5.73
CA ASN A 234 -23.15 5.72 6.01
C ASN A 234 -22.02 6.77 6.12
N ASP A 235 -22.33 7.98 6.55
CA ASP A 235 -21.37 9.09 6.61
C ASP A 235 -20.15 8.78 7.51
N ASP A 236 -20.32 7.94 8.53
CA ASP A 236 -19.29 7.64 9.51
C ASP A 236 -18.57 6.30 9.25
N TRP A 237 -19.25 5.29 8.71
CA TRP A 237 -18.77 3.92 8.69
C TRP A 237 -18.46 3.42 7.29
N ALA A 238 -17.28 2.83 7.15
CA ALA A 238 -16.87 2.11 5.95
C ALA A 238 -16.33 0.72 6.30
N LEU A 239 -16.48 -0.22 5.38
CA LEU A 239 -15.90 -1.55 5.50
C LEU A 239 -15.09 -1.89 4.25
N PHE A 240 -14.16 -2.84 4.41
CA PHE A 240 -13.41 -3.39 3.29
C PHE A 240 -13.11 -4.87 3.50
N ALA A 241 -12.90 -5.56 2.39
CA ALA A 241 -12.41 -6.93 2.38
C ALA A 241 -11.39 -7.10 1.24
N VAL A 242 -10.38 -7.92 1.48
CA VAL A 242 -9.37 -8.30 0.50
C VAL A 242 -9.28 -9.80 0.44
N TRP A 243 -9.19 -10.31 -0.77
CA TRP A 243 -8.98 -11.72 -1.04
C TRP A 243 -7.95 -11.85 -2.16
N SER A 244 -6.89 -12.59 -1.94
CA SER A 244 -5.86 -12.77 -2.95
C SER A 244 -5.20 -14.14 -2.90
N SER A 245 -4.61 -14.53 -4.00
CA SER A 245 -3.92 -15.81 -4.12
C SER A 245 -2.76 -15.72 -5.10
N LEU A 246 -1.69 -16.39 -4.75
CA LEU A 246 -0.58 -16.73 -5.64
C LEU A 246 -0.93 -18.06 -6.35
N ASN A 247 -0.80 -18.10 -7.67
CA ASN A 247 -1.16 -19.28 -8.45
C ASN A 247 -0.06 -20.35 -8.48
N ASP A 248 1.17 -19.94 -8.20
CA ASP A 248 2.36 -20.77 -8.33
C ASP A 248 2.92 -21.16 -6.95
N GLU A 249 3.58 -22.30 -6.87
CA GLU A 249 4.16 -22.82 -5.61
C GLU A 249 5.55 -22.24 -5.32
N VAL A 250 5.70 -20.92 -5.49
CA VAL A 250 7.01 -20.27 -5.45
C VAL A 250 7.41 -19.82 -4.07
N ASP A 251 6.46 -19.37 -3.27
CA ASP A 251 6.71 -18.74 -1.99
C ASP A 251 6.00 -19.46 -0.84
N ILE A 252 6.35 -19.05 0.36
CA ILE A 252 5.72 -19.49 1.61
C ILE A 252 4.24 -19.14 1.61
N THR A 253 3.87 -17.97 1.05
CA THR A 253 2.51 -17.44 1.04
C THR A 253 1.70 -17.97 -0.14
N ARG A 254 0.51 -18.49 0.13
CA ARG A 254 -0.40 -19.03 -0.89
C ARG A 254 -1.68 -18.20 -1.05
N GLN A 255 -2.30 -17.83 0.05
CA GLN A 255 -3.56 -17.07 0.06
C GLN A 255 -3.53 -16.03 1.17
N HIS A 256 -4.22 -14.93 0.95
CA HIS A 256 -4.40 -13.88 1.93
C HIS A 256 -5.86 -13.44 1.95
N HIS A 257 -6.41 -13.33 3.15
CA HIS A 257 -7.76 -12.83 3.40
C HIS A 257 -7.70 -11.74 4.45
N MET A 258 -8.41 -10.64 4.22
CA MET A 258 -8.48 -9.55 5.17
C MET A 258 -9.89 -8.95 5.19
N LEU A 259 -10.33 -8.56 6.37
CA LEU A 259 -11.58 -7.87 6.60
C LEU A 259 -11.37 -6.76 7.60
N GLY A 260 -11.91 -5.58 7.33
CA GLY A 260 -11.81 -4.47 8.26
C GLY A 260 -12.98 -3.50 8.18
N VAL A 261 -13.07 -2.69 9.21
CA VAL A 261 -14.06 -1.63 9.36
C VAL A 261 -13.38 -0.38 9.89
N VAL A 262 -13.80 0.76 9.35
CA VAL A 262 -13.32 2.08 9.75
C VAL A 262 -14.51 2.94 10.15
N ARG A 263 -14.36 3.69 11.23
CA ARG A 263 -15.29 4.73 11.64
C ARG A 263 -14.60 6.08 11.65
N GLN A 264 -15.16 7.01 10.87
CA GLN A 264 -14.74 8.40 10.86
C GLN A 264 -15.70 9.22 11.76
N PHE A 265 -15.15 9.98 12.68
CA PHE A 265 -15.91 10.94 13.50
C PHE A 265 -14.96 12.06 13.96
N GLU A 266 -14.90 13.09 13.16
CA GLU A 266 -13.94 14.18 13.36
C GLU A 266 -13.88 14.71 14.78
N PRO A 267 -12.68 14.96 15.33
CA PRO A 267 -11.35 14.88 14.69
C PRO A 267 -10.70 13.49 14.79
N HIS A 268 -11.48 12.42 14.91
CA HIS A 268 -11.01 11.07 15.17
C HIS A 268 -11.35 10.12 14.03
N GLN A 269 -10.53 9.08 13.90
CA GLN A 269 -10.81 7.89 13.13
C GLN A 269 -10.45 6.64 13.94
N LEU A 270 -11.28 5.62 13.88
CA LEU A 270 -11.04 4.30 14.47
C LEU A 270 -11.05 3.24 13.38
N GLY A 271 -10.15 2.29 13.45
CA GLY A 271 -10.16 1.13 12.57
C GLY A 271 -9.92 -0.15 13.32
N LEU A 272 -10.55 -1.21 12.84
CA LEU A 272 -10.33 -2.58 13.25
C LEU A 272 -10.22 -3.45 12.02
N MET A 273 -9.19 -4.30 11.95
CA MET A 273 -9.09 -5.32 10.92
C MET A 273 -8.56 -6.64 11.47
N VAL A 274 -8.85 -7.69 10.74
CA VAL A 274 -8.28 -9.03 10.91
C VAL A 274 -7.80 -9.53 9.56
N SER A 275 -6.67 -10.22 9.56
CA SER A 275 -6.01 -10.75 8.38
C SER A 275 -5.51 -12.16 8.63
N GLU A 276 -5.63 -13.02 7.63
CA GLU A 276 -5.13 -14.39 7.62
C GLU A 276 -4.27 -14.60 6.37
N VAL A 277 -3.07 -15.11 6.56
CA VAL A 277 -2.22 -15.61 5.47
C VAL A 277 -2.09 -17.12 5.60
N THR A 278 -2.46 -17.84 4.55
CA THR A 278 -2.25 -19.29 4.45
C THR A 278 -0.91 -19.54 3.77
N GLN A 279 -0.07 -20.33 4.44
CA GLN A 279 1.23 -20.73 3.94
C GLN A 279 1.15 -22.00 3.10
N ARG A 280 2.22 -22.31 2.38
CA ARG A 280 2.33 -23.49 1.49
C ARG A 280 2.00 -24.83 2.19
N TYR A 281 2.40 -25.00 3.43
CA TYR A 281 2.17 -26.24 4.20
C TYR A 281 0.90 -26.19 5.06
N SER A 282 -0.06 -25.35 4.70
CA SER A 282 -1.35 -25.18 5.39
C SER A 282 -1.24 -24.61 6.80
N THR A 283 -0.10 -24.06 7.18
CA THR A 283 0.01 -23.21 8.36
C THR A 283 -0.60 -21.85 8.06
N LYS A 284 -1.05 -21.16 9.11
CA LYS A 284 -1.76 -19.90 8.95
C LYS A 284 -1.23 -18.88 9.93
N ASP A 285 -0.84 -17.73 9.41
CA ASP A 285 -0.52 -16.55 10.22
C ASP A 285 -1.72 -15.64 10.30
N TYR A 286 -2.00 -15.14 11.49
CA TYR A 286 -3.07 -14.18 11.74
C TYR A 286 -2.50 -12.87 12.26
N LEU A 287 -3.11 -11.79 11.82
CA LEU A 287 -2.86 -10.46 12.34
C LEU A 287 -4.20 -9.79 12.62
N ALA A 288 -4.33 -9.18 13.78
CA ALA A 288 -5.42 -8.26 14.09
C ALA A 288 -4.81 -6.91 14.44
N GLU A 289 -5.38 -5.84 13.91
CA GLU A 289 -4.95 -4.48 14.21
C GLU A 289 -6.15 -3.63 14.61
N VAL A 290 -5.97 -2.84 15.68
CA VAL A 290 -6.85 -1.75 16.05
C VAL A 290 -6.04 -0.47 16.17
N TYR A 291 -6.55 0.61 15.58
CA TYR A 291 -5.95 1.92 15.73
C TYR A 291 -6.99 2.97 16.13
N TRP A 292 -6.50 4.03 16.76
CA TRP A 292 -7.22 5.27 16.99
C TRP A 292 -6.37 6.43 16.49
N GLN A 293 -6.81 7.11 15.44
CA GLN A 293 -6.15 8.30 14.92
C GLN A 293 -6.85 9.54 15.43
N HIS A 294 -6.08 10.50 15.91
CA HIS A 294 -6.54 11.81 16.37
C HIS A 294 -5.83 12.92 15.61
N GLN A 295 -6.60 13.75 14.93
CA GLN A 295 -6.10 14.96 14.28
C GLN A 295 -5.86 16.03 15.35
N LEU A 296 -4.58 16.28 15.67
CA LEU A 296 -4.17 17.30 16.67
C LEU A 296 -4.24 18.69 16.07
N GLN A 297 -3.84 18.83 14.81
CA GLN A 297 -3.86 20.05 14.00
C GLN A 297 -4.22 19.65 12.56
N PRO A 298 -4.59 20.59 11.69
CA PRO A 298 -4.93 20.24 10.30
C PRO A 298 -3.84 19.43 9.56
N ASP A 299 -2.60 19.61 9.94
CA ASP A 299 -1.40 19.02 9.34
C ASP A 299 -0.72 17.94 10.22
N LEU A 300 -1.23 17.71 11.45
CA LEU A 300 -0.59 16.81 12.43
C LEU A 300 -1.58 15.82 13.02
N ALA A 301 -1.34 14.53 12.81
CA ALA A 301 -2.11 13.44 13.40
C ALA A 301 -1.24 12.53 14.27
N LEU A 302 -1.84 12.03 15.35
CA LEU A 302 -1.26 11.02 16.24
C LEU A 302 -2.13 9.77 16.22
N GLN A 303 -1.48 8.59 16.13
CA GLN A 303 -2.18 7.32 15.97
C GLN A 303 -1.54 6.22 16.80
N PRO A 304 -2.02 5.97 18.02
CA PRO A 304 -1.75 4.73 18.74
C PRO A 304 -2.39 3.54 18.01
N VAL A 305 -1.64 2.45 17.97
CA VAL A 305 -2.01 1.20 17.30
C VAL A 305 -1.68 0.03 18.20
N LEU A 306 -2.57 -0.95 18.23
CA LEU A 306 -2.36 -2.24 18.88
C LEU A 306 -2.55 -3.34 17.85
N GLN A 307 -1.55 -4.21 17.73
CA GLN A 307 -1.59 -5.38 16.88
C GLN A 307 -1.45 -6.66 17.70
N TRP A 308 -2.17 -7.68 17.30
CA TRP A 308 -1.99 -9.04 17.78
C TRP A 308 -1.57 -9.93 16.62
N VAL A 309 -0.46 -10.64 16.83
CA VAL A 309 0.16 -11.50 15.82
C VAL A 309 0.14 -12.93 16.36
N ASN A 310 -0.40 -13.83 15.56
CA ASN A 310 -0.38 -15.27 15.81
C ASN A 310 0.34 -15.97 14.68
N HIS A 311 1.37 -16.73 15.03
CA HIS A 311 2.12 -17.52 14.08
C HIS A 311 1.51 -18.91 13.95
N GLY A 312 1.29 -19.37 12.72
CA GLY A 312 0.83 -20.72 12.45
C GLY A 312 1.87 -21.80 12.72
N GLU A 313 3.12 -21.41 12.92
CA GLU A 313 4.23 -22.34 13.12
C GLU A 313 4.31 -22.81 14.58
N ILE A 314 4.54 -24.13 14.75
CA ILE A 314 4.62 -24.75 16.07
C ILE A 314 5.89 -24.25 16.79
N GLY A 315 5.70 -23.66 17.95
CA GLY A 315 6.79 -23.20 18.81
C GLY A 315 6.99 -21.69 18.85
N LEU A 316 6.44 -20.94 17.92
CA LEU A 316 6.41 -19.47 17.98
C LEU A 316 5.29 -19.00 18.92
N LYS A 317 5.58 -17.97 19.69
CA LYS A 317 4.61 -17.38 20.64
C LYS A 317 3.82 -16.29 19.98
N ASN A 318 2.54 -16.20 20.32
CA ASN A 318 1.73 -15.04 19.98
C ASN A 318 2.36 -13.76 20.57
N GLN A 319 2.27 -12.68 19.81
CA GLN A 319 2.88 -11.42 20.18
C GLN A 319 1.85 -10.30 20.15
N TRP A 320 2.03 -9.34 21.05
CA TRP A 320 1.37 -8.04 21.01
C TRP A 320 2.38 -7.01 20.58
N VAL A 321 1.99 -6.14 19.65
CA VAL A 321 2.80 -5.00 19.22
C VAL A 321 2.03 -3.72 19.50
N TRP A 322 2.66 -2.83 20.22
CA TRP A 322 2.18 -1.48 20.48
C TRP A 322 2.95 -0.52 19.60
N SER A 323 2.24 0.26 18.80
CA SER A 323 2.88 1.26 17.96
C SER A 323 2.27 2.63 18.20
N LEU A 324 3.10 3.66 18.03
CA LEU A 324 2.67 5.04 18.00
C LEU A 324 3.16 5.64 16.68
N ARG A 325 2.21 6.03 15.82
CA ARG A 325 2.49 6.75 14.57
C ARG A 325 2.23 8.23 14.75
N LEU A 326 3.17 9.04 14.28
CA LEU A 326 2.99 10.46 14.06
C LEU A 326 3.03 10.72 12.56
N ASN A 327 2.03 11.42 12.05
CA ASN A 327 1.96 11.87 10.67
C ASN A 327 1.89 13.39 10.63
N TRP A 328 2.88 14.00 10.01
CA TRP A 328 2.98 15.46 9.89
C TRP A 328 3.17 15.86 8.42
N SER A 329 2.20 16.61 7.88
CA SER A 329 2.20 17.13 6.51
C SER A 329 2.35 18.64 6.53
N PHE A 330 3.17 19.22 5.66
CA PHE A 330 3.40 20.68 5.61
C PHE A 330 3.90 21.15 4.25
#